data_2c6c1b13dbefd9762965bba199fe1079
#
_entry.id   2c6c1b13dbefd9762965bba199fe1079
#
_cell.length_a   1.000
_cell.length_b   1.000
_cell.length_c   1.000
_cell.angle_alpha   90.00
_cell.angle_beta   90.00
_cell.angle_gamma   90.00
#
_symmetry.space_group_name_H-M   'P 1'
#
loop_
_entity.id
_entity.type
_entity.pdbx_description
1 polymer ?
#
loop_
_entity_poly.entity_id
_entity_poly.type
_entity_poly.pdbx_seq_one_letter_code
_entity_poly.pdbx_strand_id
1 'polypeptide(L)' 'MKISIINGPNLNLLGTREPTVYGDQTFEDYYAELQKQFPQVTFDYFQSNVEGELINRLQEVGFSSDLILLNAGAYTHT' A
#
# COMPACT_ATOMS: atom_id res chain seq x y z
N MET A 1 10.88 -14.11 1.75
CA MET A 1 10.90 -12.76 1.13
C MET A 1 9.93 -11.85 1.87
N LYS A 2 10.36 -10.64 2.15
CA LYS A 2 9.52 -9.64 2.80
C LYS A 2 9.22 -8.50 1.83
N ILE A 3 7.94 -8.18 1.64
CA ILE A 3 7.48 -7.11 0.76
C ILE A 3 6.72 -6.09 1.59
N SER A 4 7.17 -4.83 1.55
CA SER A 4 6.49 -3.73 2.20
C SER A 4 5.68 -2.94 1.18
N ILE A 5 4.40 -2.75 1.45
CA ILE A 5 3.49 -1.99 0.58
C ILE A 5 3.20 -0.66 1.27
N ILE A 6 3.50 0.42 0.57
CA ILE A 6 3.32 1.77 1.11
C ILE A 6 2.39 2.54 0.18
N ASN A 7 1.22 2.91 0.68
CA ASN A 7 0.22 3.64 -0.08
C ASN A 7 0.13 5.09 0.40
N GLY A 8 0.13 6.00 -0.54
CA GLY A 8 0.03 7.44 -0.29
C GLY A 8 -1.39 7.93 -0.13
N PRO A 9 -1.60 9.24 -0.33
CA PRO A 9 -2.86 9.90 0.00
C PRO A 9 -4.08 9.31 -0.70
N ASN A 10 -5.16 9.20 0.06
CA ASN A 10 -6.49 8.80 -0.40
C ASN A 10 -6.61 7.36 -0.86
N LEU A 11 -5.55 6.58 -0.81
CA LEU A 11 -5.62 5.19 -1.23
C LEU A 11 -6.37 4.31 -0.23
N ASN A 12 -6.56 4.81 0.98
CA ASN A 12 -7.42 4.16 1.96
C ASN A 12 -8.90 4.22 1.58
N LEU A 13 -9.25 5.02 0.55
CA LEU A 13 -10.62 5.17 0.10
C LEU A 13 -10.97 4.35 -1.13
N LEU A 14 -10.05 3.49 -1.58
CA LEU A 14 -10.32 2.60 -2.71
C LEU A 14 -11.49 1.68 -2.39
N GLY A 15 -12.35 1.48 -3.39
CA GLY A 15 -13.53 0.64 -3.23
C GLY A 15 -14.72 1.32 -2.60
N THR A 16 -14.49 2.39 -1.83
CA THR A 16 -15.58 3.17 -1.24
C THR A 16 -15.84 4.44 -2.01
N ARG A 17 -14.78 5.02 -2.59
CA ARG A 17 -14.87 6.31 -3.27
C ARG A 17 -15.02 6.17 -4.78
N GLU A 18 -14.35 5.19 -5.37
CA GLU A 18 -14.34 5.01 -6.81
C GLU A 18 -14.63 3.54 -7.18
N PRO A 19 -15.81 3.04 -6.83
CA PRO A 19 -16.12 1.63 -7.07
C PRO A 19 -16.15 1.25 -8.53
N THR A 20 -16.44 2.20 -9.43
CA THR A 20 -16.49 1.92 -10.86
C THR A 20 -15.10 1.69 -11.46
N VAL A 21 -14.06 2.22 -10.83
CA VAL A 21 -12.69 2.06 -11.33
C VAL A 21 -12.04 0.83 -10.71
N TYR A 22 -12.25 0.62 -9.41
CA TYR A 22 -11.58 -0.44 -8.65
C TYR A 22 -12.52 -1.54 -8.21
N GLY A 23 -13.79 -1.51 -8.64
CA GLY A 23 -14.82 -2.40 -8.17
C GLY A 23 -15.23 -2.04 -6.75
N ASP A 24 -15.89 -2.96 -6.07
CA ASP A 24 -16.33 -2.75 -4.70
C ASP A 24 -15.28 -3.18 -3.69
N GLN A 25 -14.13 -3.64 -4.16
CA GLN A 25 -13.10 -4.18 -3.30
C GLN A 25 -12.25 -3.06 -2.69
N THR A 26 -12.14 -3.05 -1.37
CA THR A 26 -11.24 -2.13 -0.68
C THR A 26 -9.81 -2.62 -0.81
N PHE A 27 -8.84 -1.76 -0.47
CA PHE A 27 -7.45 -2.19 -0.47
C PHE A 27 -7.21 -3.28 0.59
N GLU A 28 -7.90 -3.21 1.71
CA GLU A 28 -7.79 -4.22 2.76
C GLU A 28 -8.20 -5.59 2.25
N ASP A 29 -9.27 -5.66 1.46
CA ASP A 29 -9.72 -6.91 0.84
C ASP A 29 -8.68 -7.43 -0.15
N TYR A 30 -8.14 -6.56 -0.96
CA TYR A 30 -7.12 -6.92 -1.92
C TYR A 30 -5.83 -7.41 -1.23
N TYR A 31 -5.46 -6.75 -0.14
CA TYR A 31 -4.29 -7.13 0.64
C TYR A 31 -4.46 -8.53 1.25
N ALA A 32 -5.65 -8.83 1.75
CA ALA A 32 -5.95 -10.17 2.26
C ALA A 32 -5.82 -11.23 1.16
N GLU A 33 -6.28 -10.92 -0.05
CA GLU A 33 -6.14 -11.80 -1.20
C GLU A 33 -4.68 -12.05 -1.56
N LEU A 34 -3.85 -11.01 -1.56
CA LEU A 34 -2.43 -11.16 -1.84
C LEU A 34 -1.77 -12.10 -0.85
N GLN A 35 -2.11 -11.99 0.42
CA GLN A 35 -1.54 -12.85 1.45
C GLN A 35 -1.93 -14.30 1.26
N LYS A 36 -3.15 -14.54 0.79
CA LYS A 36 -3.62 -15.90 0.48
C LYS A 36 -2.92 -16.48 -0.73
N GLN A 37 -2.70 -15.67 -1.76
CA GLN A 37 -2.10 -16.14 -3.01
C GLN A 37 -0.61 -16.40 -2.86
N PHE A 38 0.06 -15.70 -1.96
CA PHE A 38 1.50 -15.82 -1.76
C PHE A 38 1.83 -16.11 -0.30
N PRO A 39 1.44 -17.30 0.20
CA PRO A 39 1.59 -17.60 1.63
C PRO A 39 3.03 -17.65 2.13
N GLN A 40 4.00 -17.85 1.23
CA GLN A 40 5.41 -17.88 1.60
C GLN A 40 6.05 -16.49 1.64
N VAL A 41 5.33 -15.46 1.24
CA VAL A 41 5.80 -14.07 1.28
C VAL A 41 5.28 -13.40 2.54
N THR A 42 6.15 -12.68 3.24
CA THR A 42 5.76 -11.86 4.38
C THR A 42 5.46 -10.46 3.87
N PHE A 43 4.24 -10.01 4.06
CA PHE A 43 3.83 -8.65 3.66
C PHE A 43 3.72 -7.76 4.88
N ASP A 44 4.06 -6.48 4.73
CA ASP A 44 3.57 -5.46 5.64
C ASP A 44 3.01 -4.31 4.82
N TYR A 45 2.15 -3.53 5.46
CA TYR A 45 1.36 -2.52 4.78
C TYR A 45 1.30 -1.26 5.62
N PHE A 46 1.49 -0.13 4.97
CA PHE A 46 1.39 1.17 5.59
C PHE A 46 0.71 2.13 4.63
N GLN A 47 -0.20 2.95 5.14
CA GLN A 47 -0.87 3.97 4.35
C GLN A 47 -0.86 5.26 5.15
N SER A 48 -0.62 6.38 4.47
CA SER A 48 -0.71 7.69 5.10
C SER A 48 -1.05 8.75 4.07
N ASN A 49 -1.73 9.79 4.53
CA ASN A 49 -1.99 10.99 3.76
C ASN A 49 -0.91 12.06 4.00
N VAL A 50 0.05 11.77 4.85
CA VAL A 50 1.09 12.71 5.27
C VAL A 50 2.41 12.30 4.65
N GLU A 51 2.97 13.16 3.78
CA GLU A 51 4.20 12.85 3.05
C GLU A 51 5.36 12.51 3.98
N GLY A 52 5.53 13.25 5.06
CA GLY A 52 6.61 12.99 6.01
C GLY A 52 6.54 11.62 6.64
N GLU A 53 5.33 11.12 6.89
CA GLU A 53 5.14 9.78 7.43
C GLU A 53 5.53 8.71 6.42
N LEU A 54 5.24 8.94 5.14
CA LEU A 54 5.61 8.01 4.08
C LEU A 54 7.13 7.93 3.95
N ILE A 55 7.80 9.06 4.02
CA ILE A 55 9.26 9.12 3.96
C ILE A 55 9.88 8.38 5.15
N ASN A 56 9.35 8.60 6.34
CA ASN A 56 9.83 7.91 7.53
C ASN A 56 9.66 6.40 7.41
N ARG A 57 8.52 5.97 6.87
CA ARG A 57 8.27 4.55 6.69
C ARG A 57 9.21 3.91 5.68
N LEU A 58 9.48 4.62 4.58
CA LEU A 58 10.46 4.17 3.59
C LEU A 58 11.82 3.94 4.22
N GLN A 59 12.24 4.85 5.09
CA GLN A 59 13.51 4.73 5.78
C GLN A 59 13.52 3.57 6.76
N GLU A 60 12.41 3.35 7.48
CA GLU A 60 12.29 2.25 8.43
C GLU A 60 12.42 0.89 7.75
N VAL A 61 11.76 0.70 6.60
CA VAL A 61 11.72 -0.60 5.95
C VAL A 61 12.82 -0.81 4.92
N GLY A 62 13.58 0.24 4.60
CA GLY A 62 14.55 0.21 3.52
C GLY A 62 15.63 -0.84 3.66
N PHE A 63 16.00 -1.21 4.89
CA PHE A 63 17.02 -2.21 5.14
C PHE A 63 16.47 -3.57 5.55
N SER A 64 15.17 -3.65 5.81
CA SER A 64 14.56 -4.90 6.30
C SER A 64 13.67 -5.58 5.27
N SER A 65 13.21 -4.87 4.25
CA SER A 65 12.36 -5.43 3.22
C SER A 65 13.17 -5.78 1.98
N ASP A 66 12.80 -6.89 1.37
CA ASP A 66 13.42 -7.30 0.10
C ASP A 66 12.89 -6.50 -1.08
N LEU A 67 11.64 -6.02 -0.97
CA LEU A 67 10.99 -5.25 -2.01
C LEU A 67 10.05 -4.24 -1.35
N ILE A 68 10.03 -3.03 -1.90
CA ILE A 68 9.10 -1.99 -1.49
C ILE A 68 8.23 -1.62 -2.68
N LEU A 69 6.92 -1.73 -2.50
CA LEU A 69 5.95 -1.29 -3.51
C LEU A 69 5.36 0.02 -3.03
N LEU A 70 5.77 1.11 -3.68
CA LEU A 70 5.32 2.45 -3.32
C LEU A 70 4.28 2.93 -4.31
N ASN A 71 3.10 3.27 -3.80
CA ASN A 71 2.05 3.90 -4.60
C ASN A 71 1.85 5.31 -4.05
N ALA A 72 2.37 6.30 -4.76
CA ALA A 72 2.38 7.68 -4.28
C ALA A 72 1.00 8.35 -4.30
N GLY A 73 0.06 7.80 -5.06
CA GLY A 73 -1.29 8.34 -5.10
C GLY A 73 -1.35 9.75 -5.64
N ALA A 74 -2.02 10.64 -4.89
CA ALA A 74 -2.29 12.00 -5.34
C ALA A 74 -1.05 12.88 -5.56
N TYR A 75 0.09 12.48 -5.05
CA TYR A 75 1.31 13.26 -5.24
C TYR A 75 1.74 13.32 -6.71
N THR A 76 1.25 12.41 -7.53
CA THR A 76 1.60 12.35 -8.93
C THR A 76 0.76 13.27 -9.81
N HIS A 77 -0.22 13.95 -9.22
CA HIS A 77 -1.19 14.75 -9.96
C HIS A 77 -1.02 16.26 -9.78
N THR A 78 0.01 16.70 -9.14
CA THR A 78 0.23 18.14 -8.91
C THR A 78 1.17 18.75 -9.90
#